data_e92e29f6671d08d4f14b208d6f590342
#
_entry.id   e92e29f6671d08d4f14b208d6f590342
#
_cell.length_a   1.000
_cell.length_b   1.000
_cell.length_c   1.000
_cell.angle_alpha   90.00
_cell.angle_beta   90.00
_cell.angle_gamma   90.00
#
_symmetry.space_group_name_H-M   'P 1'
#
loop_
_entity.id
_entity.type
_entity.pdbx_description
1 polymer ?
#
loop_
_entity_poly.entity_id
_entity_poly.type
_entity_poly.pdbx_seq_one_letter_code
_entity_poly.pdbx_strand_id
1 'polypeptide(L)'
;MLSVGAFAQTSSLSGEVKDEDGKPLKEAWIKIDRKDIKGAYKVKTNKKGEYFHAGLPLGTYKITVEVDGKVRDSVDNVRTRLGDPLPINFNLQAIKQQQQ
;
A
#
# COMPACT_ATOMS: atom_id res chain seq x y z
N MET A 1 21.64 27.02 14.08
CA MET A 1 20.68 26.15 14.42
C MET A 1 20.15 25.28 13.28
N LEU A 2 19.89 24.14 13.53
CA LEU A 2 19.61 23.19 12.49
C LEU A 2 18.14 22.96 12.30
N SER A 3 17.76 22.83 11.06
CA SER A 3 16.38 22.61 10.74
C SER A 3 16.20 21.19 10.29
N VAL A 4 16.17 20.29 11.22
CA VAL A 4 16.05 18.89 10.87
C VAL A 4 14.64 18.39 10.77
N GLY A 5 13.69 19.16 11.23
CA GLY A 5 12.32 18.70 11.26
C GLY A 5 11.73 18.39 9.90
N ALA A 6 12.20 19.09 8.86
CA ALA A 6 11.63 18.90 7.54
C ALA A 6 11.85 17.49 6.98
N PHE A 7 12.86 16.78 7.45
CA PHE A 7 13.18 15.47 6.92
C PHE A 7 12.55 14.34 7.70
N ALA A 8 11.97 14.65 8.87
CA ALA A 8 11.45 13.61 9.74
C ALA A 8 9.97 13.36 9.54
N GLN A 9 9.35 14.05 8.60
CA GLN A 9 7.90 14.04 8.47
C GLN A 9 7.40 13.11 7.38
N THR A 10 8.03 11.95 7.26
CA THR A 10 7.58 10.96 6.29
C THR A 10 7.26 9.65 6.97
N SER A 11 6.49 8.84 6.28
CA SER A 11 6.05 7.55 6.75
C SER A 11 6.32 6.50 5.70
N SER A 12 6.00 5.26 6.01
CA SER A 12 6.17 4.17 5.07
C SER A 12 5.03 3.17 5.20
N LEU A 13 4.83 2.41 4.14
CA LEU A 13 3.85 1.33 4.09
C LEU A 13 4.58 0.05 3.71
N SER A 14 4.09 -1.05 4.24
CA SER A 14 4.59 -2.37 3.88
C SER A 14 3.42 -3.34 3.84
N GLY A 15 3.65 -4.51 3.27
CA GLY A 15 2.61 -5.50 3.28
C GLY A 15 2.89 -6.62 2.31
N GLU A 16 1.96 -7.57 2.28
CA GLU A 16 2.02 -8.63 1.29
C GLU A 16 0.66 -8.82 0.66
N VAL A 17 0.68 -9.34 -0.56
CA VAL A 17 -0.52 -9.58 -1.34
C VAL A 17 -0.55 -11.06 -1.68
N LYS A 18 -1.69 -11.71 -1.39
CA LYS A 18 -1.92 -13.09 -1.75
C LYS A 18 -2.99 -13.15 -2.83
N ASP A 19 -2.79 -14.05 -3.78
CA ASP A 19 -3.74 -14.22 -4.87
C ASP A 19 -4.96 -15.02 -4.42
N GLU A 20 -5.82 -15.36 -5.37
CA GLU A 20 -7.07 -16.07 -5.09
C GLU A 20 -6.85 -17.47 -4.59
N ASP A 21 -5.67 -18.02 -4.80
CA ASP A 21 -5.30 -19.36 -4.33
C ASP A 21 -4.50 -19.31 -3.03
N GLY A 22 -4.34 -18.13 -2.45
CA GLY A 22 -3.59 -17.96 -1.22
C GLY A 22 -2.09 -17.91 -1.39
N LYS A 23 -1.62 -17.81 -2.63
CA LYS A 23 -0.19 -17.75 -2.93
C LYS A 23 0.29 -16.31 -3.07
N PRO A 24 1.59 -16.06 -2.85
CA PRO A 24 2.12 -14.72 -3.04
C PRO A 24 1.84 -14.21 -4.46
N LEU A 25 1.36 -12.99 -4.57
CA LEU A 25 1.07 -12.37 -5.86
C LEU A 25 2.19 -11.42 -6.22
N LYS A 26 3.03 -11.82 -7.18
CA LYS A 26 4.13 -11.01 -7.63
C LYS A 26 3.71 -10.04 -8.73
N GLU A 27 4.46 -8.95 -8.83
CA GLU A 27 4.27 -7.95 -9.90
C GLU A 27 2.90 -7.32 -9.93
N ALA A 28 2.21 -7.30 -8.79
CA ALA A 28 0.98 -6.53 -8.66
C ALA A 28 1.35 -5.07 -8.36
N TRP A 29 0.56 -4.14 -8.88
CA TRP A 29 0.76 -2.73 -8.61
C TRP A 29 0.01 -2.36 -7.34
N ILE A 30 0.72 -1.70 -6.44
CA ILE A 30 0.11 -1.10 -5.26
C ILE A 30 0.07 0.39 -5.50
N LYS A 31 -1.11 0.93 -5.68
CA LYS A 31 -1.30 2.36 -5.89
C LYS A 31 -1.64 3.03 -4.58
N ILE A 32 -0.95 4.12 -4.30
CA ILE A 32 -1.05 4.83 -3.02
C ILE A 32 -1.46 6.26 -3.33
N ASP A 33 -2.76 6.52 -3.24
CA ASP A 33 -3.30 7.82 -3.63
C ASP A 33 -3.67 8.65 -2.42
N ARG A 34 -3.20 9.89 -2.37
CA ARG A 34 -3.57 10.79 -1.30
C ARG A 34 -5.02 11.22 -1.44
N LYS A 35 -5.67 11.37 -0.31
CA LYS A 35 -7.06 11.80 -0.28
C LYS A 35 -7.21 13.26 0.12
N ASP A 36 -6.25 13.78 0.87
CA ASP A 36 -6.37 15.14 1.41
C ASP A 36 -5.87 16.21 0.42
N ILE A 37 -4.85 15.87 -0.34
CA ILE A 37 -4.34 16.75 -1.39
C ILE A 37 -3.94 15.89 -2.58
N LYS A 38 -3.62 16.53 -3.68
CA LYS A 38 -3.22 15.81 -4.88
C LYS A 38 -1.86 15.16 -4.67
N GLY A 39 -1.77 13.88 -4.97
CA GLY A 39 -0.52 13.13 -4.88
C GLY A 39 -0.77 11.65 -5.05
N ALA A 40 0.12 10.99 -5.78
CA ALA A 40 -0.02 9.56 -6.07
C ALA A 40 1.35 8.91 -6.12
N TYR A 41 1.41 7.71 -5.57
CA TYR A 41 2.62 6.89 -5.56
C TYR A 41 2.25 5.47 -5.94
N LYS A 42 3.24 4.68 -6.34
CA LYS A 42 2.98 3.27 -6.64
C LYS A 42 4.24 2.46 -6.48
N VAL A 43 4.06 1.17 -6.22
CA VAL A 43 5.13 0.21 -6.06
C VAL A 43 4.62 -1.15 -6.48
N LYS A 44 5.52 -2.02 -6.94
CA LYS A 44 5.15 -3.38 -7.32
C LYS A 44 5.51 -4.36 -6.22
N THR A 45 4.73 -5.45 -6.14
CA THR A 45 5.09 -6.54 -5.25
C THR A 45 6.25 -7.32 -5.85
N ASN A 46 7.07 -7.91 -4.98
CA ASN A 46 8.20 -8.74 -5.39
C ASN A 46 7.76 -10.20 -5.55
N LYS A 47 8.73 -11.09 -5.71
CA LYS A 47 8.45 -12.52 -5.92
C LYS A 47 7.76 -13.17 -4.74
N LYS A 48 7.89 -12.59 -3.56
CA LYS A 48 7.22 -13.09 -2.36
C LYS A 48 5.88 -12.41 -2.11
N GLY A 49 5.43 -11.60 -3.06
CA GLY A 49 4.19 -10.86 -2.92
C GLY A 49 4.28 -9.71 -1.94
N GLU A 50 5.47 -9.30 -1.58
CA GLU A 50 5.69 -8.24 -0.60
C GLU A 50 5.93 -6.91 -1.29
N TYR A 51 5.53 -5.83 -0.63
CA TYR A 51 5.83 -4.49 -1.11
C TYR A 51 6.25 -3.58 0.05
N PHE A 52 6.97 -2.53 -0.30
CA PHE A 52 7.41 -1.53 0.65
C PHE A 52 7.54 -0.19 -0.07
N HIS A 53 7.04 0.86 0.54
CA HIS A 53 7.20 2.21 0.01
C HIS A 53 7.47 3.17 1.15
N ALA A 54 8.59 3.88 1.05
CA ALA A 54 8.99 4.85 2.06
C ALA A 54 8.86 6.27 1.49
N GLY A 55 9.06 7.27 2.35
CA GLY A 55 9.06 8.64 1.92
C GLY A 55 7.69 9.21 1.63
N LEU A 56 6.65 8.62 2.23
CA LEU A 56 5.29 9.12 2.04
C LEU A 56 5.04 10.27 3.02
N PRO A 57 4.61 11.43 2.54
CA PRO A 57 4.18 12.49 3.47
C PRO A 57 3.08 11.99 4.38
N LEU A 58 3.07 12.46 5.61
CA LEU A 58 2.00 12.10 6.53
C LEU A 58 0.68 12.56 5.97
N GLY A 59 -0.31 11.69 6.02
CA GLY A 59 -1.62 12.03 5.47
C GLY A 59 -2.53 10.83 5.41
N THR A 60 -3.64 11.00 4.69
CA THR A 60 -4.62 9.96 4.51
C THR A 60 -4.59 9.48 3.06
N TYR A 61 -4.60 8.16 2.88
CA TYR A 61 -4.40 7.55 1.58
C TYR A 61 -5.44 6.48 1.28
N LYS A 62 -5.61 6.23 0.00
CA LYS A 62 -6.35 5.07 -0.48
C LYS A 62 -5.32 4.14 -1.13
N ILE A 63 -5.27 2.90 -0.67
CA ILE A 63 -4.32 1.91 -1.15
C ILE A 63 -5.06 0.90 -2.02
N THR A 64 -4.62 0.73 -3.26
CA THR A 64 -5.33 -0.10 -4.24
C THR A 64 -4.39 -1.14 -4.83
N VAL A 65 -4.87 -2.38 -4.95
CA VAL A 65 -4.15 -3.44 -5.64
C VAL A 65 -4.68 -3.56 -7.07
N GLU A 66 -3.77 -3.49 -8.02
CA GLU A 66 -4.12 -3.60 -9.43
C GLU A 66 -3.31 -4.72 -10.07
N VAL A 67 -3.99 -5.59 -10.79
CA VAL A 67 -3.35 -6.69 -11.51
C VAL A 67 -3.81 -6.63 -12.95
N ASP A 68 -2.84 -6.58 -13.89
CA ASP A 68 -3.14 -6.51 -15.30
C ASP A 68 -4.10 -5.38 -15.65
N GLY A 69 -3.94 -4.24 -14.99
CA GLY A 69 -4.76 -3.07 -15.24
C GLY A 69 -6.13 -3.09 -14.57
N LYS A 70 -6.41 -4.11 -13.78
CA LYS A 70 -7.71 -4.23 -13.09
C LYS A 70 -7.58 -4.06 -11.60
N VAL A 71 -8.43 -3.24 -11.02
CA VAL A 71 -8.50 -3.07 -9.57
C VAL A 71 -9.05 -4.35 -8.94
N ARG A 72 -8.30 -4.93 -8.04
CA ARG A 72 -8.72 -6.16 -7.38
C ARG A 72 -9.20 -5.94 -5.94
N ASP A 73 -8.65 -4.94 -5.27
CA ASP A 73 -9.03 -4.63 -3.90
C ASP A 73 -8.53 -3.24 -3.55
N SER A 74 -9.08 -2.67 -2.50
CA SER A 74 -8.60 -1.38 -2.01
C SER A 74 -8.94 -1.22 -0.53
N VAL A 75 -8.15 -0.38 0.14
CA VAL A 75 -8.40 0.03 1.53
C VAL A 75 -8.41 1.55 1.54
N ASP A 76 -9.51 2.12 2.04
CA ASP A 76 -9.67 3.56 2.08
C ASP A 76 -9.32 4.11 3.46
N ASN A 77 -9.10 5.41 3.52
CA ASN A 77 -8.86 6.13 4.78
C ASN A 77 -7.68 5.58 5.60
N VAL A 78 -6.61 5.22 4.90
CA VAL A 78 -5.40 4.76 5.57
C VAL A 78 -4.61 5.97 6.03
N ARG A 79 -4.44 6.13 7.36
CA ARG A 79 -3.68 7.22 7.93
C ARG A 79 -2.26 6.75 8.20
N THR A 80 -1.31 7.41 7.58
CA THR A 80 0.09 7.08 7.80
C THR A 80 0.60 7.73 9.08
N ARG A 81 1.69 7.19 9.61
CA ARG A 81 2.25 7.66 10.88
C ARG A 81 3.77 7.53 10.85
N LEU A 82 4.40 8.28 11.72
CA LEU A 82 5.85 8.17 11.91
C LEU A 82 6.17 6.85 12.60
N GLY A 83 7.39 6.38 12.38
CA GLY A 83 7.86 5.16 13.03
C GLY A 83 7.92 4.00 12.07
N ASP A 84 7.59 2.82 12.60
CA ASP A 84 7.66 1.60 11.80
C ASP A 84 6.70 1.64 10.63
N PRO A 85 7.02 0.92 9.55
CA PRO A 85 6.11 0.86 8.42
C PRO A 85 4.73 0.38 8.82
N LEU A 86 3.70 1.03 8.30
CA LEU A 86 2.33 0.65 8.56
C LEU A 86 1.99 -0.54 7.66
N PRO A 87 1.60 -1.69 8.25
CA PRO A 87 1.31 -2.88 7.42
C PRO A 87 -0.09 -2.81 6.84
N ILE A 88 -0.19 -2.95 5.52
CA ILE A 88 -1.45 -3.06 4.82
C ILE A 88 -1.35 -4.28 3.91
N ASN A 89 -2.04 -5.33 4.26
CA ASN A 89 -2.00 -6.60 3.55
C ASN A 89 -3.28 -6.83 2.77
N PHE A 90 -3.16 -7.52 1.64
CA PHE A 90 -4.31 -7.86 0.82
C PHE A 90 -4.36 -9.36 0.61
N ASN A 91 -5.55 -9.92 0.73
CA ASN A 91 -5.78 -11.35 0.54
C ASN A 91 -6.94 -11.55 -0.41
N LEU A 92 -6.63 -11.78 -1.68
CA LEU A 92 -7.66 -11.91 -2.70
C LEU A 92 -8.44 -13.22 -2.57
N GLN A 93 -7.87 -14.20 -1.88
CA GLN A 93 -8.58 -15.44 -1.59
C GLN A 93 -9.79 -15.16 -0.69
N ALA A 94 -9.60 -14.32 0.32
CA ALA A 94 -10.68 -13.98 1.23
C ALA A 94 -11.81 -13.26 0.51
N ILE A 95 -11.46 -12.37 -0.43
CA ILE A 95 -12.47 -11.65 -1.21
C ILE A 95 -13.26 -12.60 -2.08
N LYS A 96 -12.58 -13.53 -2.74
CA LYS A 96 -13.23 -14.52 -3.57
C LYS A 96 -14.23 -15.35 -2.76
N GLN A 97 -13.85 -15.73 -1.54
CA GLN A 97 -14.72 -16.50 -0.67
C GLN A 97 -15.94 -15.70 -0.23
N GLN A 98 -15.77 -14.40 -0.05
CA GLN A 98 -16.89 -13.55 0.35
C GLN A 98 -17.91 -13.35 -0.76
N GLN A 99 -17.50 -13.53 -2.00
CA GLN A 99 -18.38 -13.32 -3.14
C GLN A 99 -19.19 -14.57 -3.49
N GLN A 100 -18.93 -15.67 -2.81
CA GLN A 100 -19.69 -16.90 -2.97
C GLN A 100 -20.85 -16.92 -1.97
#